data_7268d87afacd87d3932a6095f783fdef
#
_entry.id   7268d87afacd87d3932a6095f783fdef
#
_cell.length_a   1.000
_cell.length_b   1.000
_cell.length_c   1.000
_cell.angle_alpha   90.00
_cell.angle_beta   90.00
_cell.angle_gamma   90.00
#
_symmetry.space_group_name_H-M   'P 1'
#
loop_
_entity.id
_entity.type
_entity.pdbx_description
1 polymer ?
#
loop_
_entity_poly.entity_id
_entity_poly.type
_entity_poly.pdbx_seq_one_letter_code
_entity_poly.pdbx_strand_id
1 'polypeptide(L)'
;MKFIVHNLRMIRARLRSNGWVLAELFLVFIVMWFLCDSLGCLKYTFYRPLGYNIDHVYQLSMIKGGESRDSSMTSADKYLGILQKLEREPAVEVAALSYWSLPMSGNNSYNSLAVQDTIGCAVRIINATGGYTRVFRMKEDAGRPFAAMPVGNDVTSGNYVMLSEGAADYYKERVPGFSLDTPLSWYGDSANVVIQCGMIGSFRSYRYGADAEWAFRRIDENVIRTELRDDGAQIVFRVKENMDSPDYRSKFLKEIAPHLDTDNMFIADVVPYTEQQYQFEVMKGDVDKVNTQTVVVVFLLVNVFLGLIGTFWFRTRRRRNEIALRLAMQHEEADILPAHGGGIAVADSCYAARHDCLL
;
A
#
# COMPACT_ATOMS: atom_id res chain seq x y z
N MET A 1 -18.09 -37.54 33.28
CA MET A 1 -16.68 -37.42 33.69
C MET A 1 -15.79 -38.62 33.33
N LYS A 2 -16.19 -39.85 33.52
CA LYS A 2 -15.40 -41.07 33.16
C LYS A 2 -15.08 -41.17 31.67
N PHE A 3 -15.98 -40.76 30.77
CA PHE A 3 -15.82 -40.81 29.31
C PHE A 3 -14.74 -39.85 28.82
N ILE A 4 -14.67 -38.64 29.37
CA ILE A 4 -13.66 -37.63 29.03
C ILE A 4 -12.27 -38.11 29.46
N VAL A 5 -12.14 -38.66 30.67
CA VAL A 5 -10.88 -39.20 31.21
C VAL A 5 -10.36 -40.38 30.40
N HIS A 6 -11.27 -41.26 29.95
CA HIS A 6 -10.90 -42.38 29.10
C HIS A 6 -10.40 -41.93 27.73
N ASN A 7 -11.09 -40.97 27.10
CA ASN A 7 -10.66 -40.39 25.83
C ASN A 7 -9.31 -39.67 25.95
N LEU A 8 -9.07 -38.92 27.03
CA LEU A 8 -7.80 -38.29 27.31
C LEU A 8 -6.65 -39.31 27.51
N ARG A 9 -6.89 -40.41 28.16
CA ARG A 9 -5.91 -41.52 28.29
C ARG A 9 -5.59 -42.15 26.94
N MET A 10 -6.60 -42.40 26.10
CA MET A 10 -6.39 -42.94 24.75
C MET A 10 -5.61 -41.95 23.87
N ILE A 11 -5.90 -40.65 23.95
CA ILE A 11 -5.16 -39.61 23.25
C ILE A 11 -3.70 -39.59 23.71
N ARG A 12 -3.43 -39.63 25.03
CA ARG A 12 -2.08 -39.64 25.60
C ARG A 12 -1.25 -40.88 25.22
N ALA A 13 -1.87 -42.05 25.15
CA ALA A 13 -1.19 -43.28 24.71
C ALA A 13 -0.82 -43.23 23.21
N ARG A 14 -1.64 -42.53 22.38
CA ARG A 14 -1.38 -42.35 20.95
C ARG A 14 -0.50 -41.15 20.63
N LEU A 15 -0.28 -40.20 21.57
CA LEU A 15 0.58 -39.05 21.40
C LEU A 15 2.03 -39.43 21.05
N ARG A 16 2.57 -40.53 21.59
CA ARG A 16 3.91 -41.00 21.24
C ARG A 16 4.03 -41.46 19.78
N SER A 17 2.97 -42.02 19.21
CA SER A 17 2.95 -42.49 17.83
C SER A 17 2.63 -41.38 16.82
N ASN A 18 1.85 -40.38 17.22
CA ASN A 18 1.40 -39.29 16.34
C ASN A 18 2.04 -37.93 16.68
N GLY A 19 2.95 -37.90 17.65
CA GLY A 19 3.58 -36.66 18.14
C GLY A 19 4.34 -35.90 17.06
N TRP A 20 4.94 -36.60 16.12
CA TRP A 20 5.62 -36.00 14.97
C TRP A 20 4.65 -35.23 14.06
N VAL A 21 3.52 -35.85 13.71
CA VAL A 21 2.49 -35.23 12.87
C VAL A 21 1.89 -33.99 13.56
N LEU A 22 1.71 -34.06 14.90
CA LEU A 22 1.24 -32.93 15.69
C LEU A 22 2.26 -31.78 15.68
N ALA A 23 3.55 -32.08 15.81
CA ALA A 23 4.62 -31.10 15.76
C ALA A 23 4.72 -30.44 14.38
N GLU A 24 4.60 -31.23 13.32
CA GLU A 24 4.60 -30.75 11.94
C GLU A 24 3.40 -29.82 11.67
N LEU A 25 2.18 -30.24 12.05
CA LEU A 25 0.97 -29.41 11.92
C LEU A 25 1.07 -28.11 12.72
N PHE A 26 1.67 -28.16 13.92
CA PHE A 26 1.86 -26.99 14.77
C PHE A 26 2.85 -26.01 14.12
N LEU A 27 3.94 -26.51 13.56
CA LEU A 27 4.92 -25.69 12.85
C LEU A 27 4.31 -25.03 11.62
N VAL A 28 3.58 -25.78 10.79
CA VAL A 28 2.86 -25.25 9.62
C VAL A 28 1.84 -24.21 10.05
N PHE A 29 1.12 -24.44 11.14
CA PHE A 29 0.16 -23.48 11.68
C PHE A 29 0.85 -22.17 12.09
N ILE A 30 2.00 -22.22 12.77
CA ILE A 30 2.75 -21.01 13.17
C ILE A 30 3.20 -20.23 11.93
N VAL A 31 3.78 -20.91 10.94
CA VAL A 31 4.25 -20.26 9.71
C VAL A 31 3.07 -19.64 8.96
N MET A 32 1.98 -20.38 8.82
CA MET A 32 0.77 -19.89 8.14
C MET A 32 0.16 -18.70 8.88
N TRP A 33 0.10 -18.74 10.22
CA TRP A 33 -0.37 -17.64 11.04
C TRP A 33 0.46 -16.37 10.78
N PHE A 34 1.78 -16.49 10.85
CA PHE A 34 2.69 -15.37 10.61
C PHE A 34 2.52 -14.77 9.20
N LEU A 35 2.39 -15.61 8.18
CA LEU A 35 2.18 -15.16 6.80
C LEU A 35 0.81 -14.51 6.60
N CYS A 36 -0.25 -15.08 7.19
CA CYS A 36 -1.59 -14.50 7.13
C CYS A 36 -1.65 -13.15 7.85
N ASP A 37 -1.02 -13.02 9.00
CA ASP A 37 -0.93 -11.78 9.76
C ASP A 37 -0.16 -10.72 8.96
N SER A 38 1.02 -11.07 8.45
CA SER A 38 1.81 -10.16 7.59
C SER A 38 1.05 -9.72 6.34
N LEU A 39 0.36 -10.64 5.67
CA LEU A 39 -0.46 -10.32 4.49
C LEU A 39 -1.68 -9.47 4.87
N GLY A 40 -2.28 -9.73 6.02
CA GLY A 40 -3.37 -8.93 6.59
C GLY A 40 -2.93 -7.49 6.86
N CYS A 41 -1.77 -7.30 7.49
CA CYS A 41 -1.18 -5.99 7.73
C CYS A 41 -0.87 -5.25 6.44
N LEU A 42 -0.30 -5.93 5.43
CA LEU A 42 -0.03 -5.34 4.12
C LEU A 42 -1.32 -4.90 3.42
N LYS A 43 -2.34 -5.74 3.40
CA LYS A 43 -3.66 -5.39 2.83
C LYS A 43 -4.32 -4.26 3.59
N TYR A 44 -4.30 -4.29 4.93
CA TYR A 44 -4.82 -3.19 5.74
C TYR A 44 -4.14 -1.88 5.39
N THR A 45 -2.80 -1.86 5.30
CA THR A 45 -2.04 -0.67 4.93
C THR A 45 -2.37 -0.22 3.51
N PHE A 46 -2.53 -1.14 2.57
CA PHE A 46 -2.89 -0.83 1.18
C PHE A 46 -4.24 -0.11 1.05
N TYR A 47 -5.26 -0.54 1.81
CA TYR A 47 -6.60 0.03 1.74
C TYR A 47 -6.80 1.29 2.60
N ARG A 48 -5.83 1.65 3.44
CA ARG A 48 -5.89 2.92 4.18
C ARG A 48 -5.90 4.11 3.19
N PRO A 49 -6.67 5.16 3.46
CA PRO A 49 -6.68 6.37 2.63
C PRO A 49 -5.27 6.93 2.46
N LEU A 50 -4.94 7.34 1.24
CA LEU A 50 -3.66 8.00 0.94
C LEU A 50 -3.61 9.44 1.47
N GLY A 51 -4.77 10.08 1.65
CA GLY A 51 -4.89 11.50 1.99
C GLY A 51 -4.87 12.41 0.76
N TYR A 52 -4.74 11.85 -0.44
CA TYR A 52 -4.80 12.55 -1.71
C TYR A 52 -5.40 11.65 -2.80
N ASN A 53 -5.79 12.25 -3.92
CA ASN A 53 -6.40 11.57 -5.05
C ASN A 53 -5.52 11.69 -6.29
N ILE A 54 -5.26 10.56 -6.94
CA ILE A 54 -4.43 10.45 -8.15
C ILE A 54 -5.24 10.18 -9.42
N ASP A 55 -6.56 10.00 -9.31
CA ASP A 55 -7.42 9.79 -10.47
C ASP A 55 -7.39 11.06 -11.35
N HIS A 56 -7.34 10.87 -12.65
CA HIS A 56 -7.24 11.97 -13.62
C HIS A 56 -5.97 12.85 -13.48
N VAL A 57 -4.95 12.37 -12.76
CA VAL A 57 -3.67 13.06 -12.63
C VAL A 57 -2.65 12.46 -13.58
N TYR A 58 -1.90 13.33 -14.23
CA TYR A 58 -0.87 12.97 -15.20
C TYR A 58 0.44 13.69 -14.86
N GLN A 59 1.55 13.02 -15.12
CA GLN A 59 2.89 13.61 -15.04
C GLN A 59 3.45 13.78 -16.44
N LEU A 60 4.03 14.95 -16.75
CA LEU A 60 4.78 15.16 -17.97
C LEU A 60 6.19 14.56 -17.85
N SER A 61 6.55 13.76 -18.84
CA SER A 61 7.92 13.32 -19.08
C SER A 61 8.54 14.22 -20.14
N MET A 62 9.59 14.92 -19.79
CA MET A 62 10.24 15.92 -20.66
C MET A 62 11.65 15.50 -20.98
N ILE A 63 12.10 15.80 -22.19
CA ILE A 63 13.48 15.56 -22.64
C ILE A 63 14.06 16.86 -23.22
N LYS A 64 15.35 17.03 -23.05
CA LYS A 64 16.12 18.06 -23.74
C LYS A 64 16.69 17.49 -25.04
N GLY A 65 16.45 18.20 -26.13
CA GLY A 65 16.98 17.84 -27.46
C GLY A 65 17.92 18.90 -27.97
N GLY A 66 19.19 18.55 -28.22
CA GLY A 66 20.15 19.39 -28.85
C GLY A 66 20.52 20.70 -28.10
N GLU A 67 21.11 21.64 -28.81
CA GLU A 67 21.44 22.96 -28.26
C GLU A 67 20.20 23.87 -28.21
N SER A 68 20.17 24.77 -27.23
CA SER A 68 19.12 25.79 -27.11
C SER A 68 19.19 26.73 -28.33
N ARG A 69 18.06 27.01 -28.96
CA ARG A 69 17.93 27.97 -30.05
C ARG A 69 18.00 29.38 -29.55
N ASP A 70 17.53 29.63 -28.34
CA ASP A 70 17.58 30.89 -27.65
C ASP A 70 18.46 30.77 -26.40
N SER A 71 19.70 31.24 -26.52
CA SER A 71 20.67 31.20 -25.43
C SER A 71 20.33 32.12 -24.24
N SER A 72 19.35 33.01 -24.40
CA SER A 72 18.85 33.86 -23.31
C SER A 72 17.82 33.16 -22.43
N MET A 73 17.22 32.10 -22.91
CA MET A 73 16.17 31.35 -22.21
C MET A 73 16.77 30.36 -21.23
N THR A 74 16.51 30.55 -19.93
CA THR A 74 16.95 29.63 -18.89
C THR A 74 16.10 28.35 -18.87
N SER A 75 16.59 27.28 -18.22
CA SER A 75 15.78 26.08 -18.01
C SER A 75 14.49 26.37 -17.23
N ALA A 76 14.57 27.26 -16.26
CA ALA A 76 13.39 27.69 -15.50
C ALA A 76 12.33 28.34 -16.40
N ASP A 77 12.75 29.20 -17.35
CA ASP A 77 11.85 29.83 -18.31
C ASP A 77 11.14 28.82 -19.19
N LYS A 78 11.83 27.74 -19.59
CA LYS A 78 11.24 26.65 -20.38
C LYS A 78 10.19 25.89 -19.59
N TYR A 79 10.48 25.52 -18.35
CA TYR A 79 9.50 24.85 -17.50
C TYR A 79 8.28 25.73 -17.20
N LEU A 80 8.50 27.02 -16.89
CA LEU A 80 7.42 27.98 -16.69
C LEU A 80 6.59 28.19 -17.94
N GLY A 81 7.23 28.26 -19.10
CA GLY A 81 6.54 28.36 -20.39
C GLY A 81 5.65 27.15 -20.67
N ILE A 82 6.13 25.94 -20.41
CA ILE A 82 5.33 24.70 -20.52
C ILE A 82 4.16 24.72 -19.54
N LEU A 83 4.42 25.08 -18.27
CA LEU A 83 3.37 25.15 -17.25
C LEU A 83 2.26 26.13 -17.63
N GLN A 84 2.62 27.35 -18.06
CA GLN A 84 1.66 28.37 -18.47
C GLN A 84 0.85 27.96 -19.71
N LYS A 85 1.47 27.28 -20.67
CA LYS A 85 0.75 26.74 -21.84
C LYS A 85 -0.22 25.65 -21.42
N LEU A 86 0.22 24.74 -20.55
CA LEU A 86 -0.57 23.63 -20.03
C LEU A 86 -1.81 24.11 -19.24
N GLU A 87 -1.65 25.17 -18.42
CA GLU A 87 -2.76 25.76 -17.67
C GLU A 87 -3.85 26.39 -18.56
N ARG A 88 -3.50 26.74 -19.81
CA ARG A 88 -4.44 27.29 -20.80
C ARG A 88 -5.20 26.21 -21.58
N GLU A 89 -4.79 24.96 -21.48
CA GLU A 89 -5.45 23.87 -22.18
C GLU A 89 -6.84 23.59 -21.61
N PRO A 90 -7.88 23.55 -22.47
CA PRO A 90 -9.28 23.41 -22.02
C PRO A 90 -9.55 22.13 -21.24
N ALA A 91 -8.82 21.05 -21.52
CA ALA A 91 -8.95 19.76 -20.84
C ALA A 91 -8.32 19.76 -19.44
N VAL A 92 -7.41 20.68 -19.15
CA VAL A 92 -6.71 20.76 -17.88
C VAL A 92 -7.56 21.50 -16.87
N GLU A 93 -7.71 20.92 -15.68
CA GLU A 93 -8.37 21.55 -14.54
C GLU A 93 -7.38 22.42 -13.76
N VAL A 94 -6.20 21.91 -13.49
CA VAL A 94 -5.14 22.56 -12.76
C VAL A 94 -3.79 21.90 -13.05
N ALA A 95 -2.72 22.67 -13.11
CA ALA A 95 -1.36 22.17 -13.25
C ALA A 95 -0.47 22.69 -12.12
N ALA A 96 0.62 22.02 -11.86
CA ALA A 96 1.61 22.43 -10.88
C ALA A 96 3.01 21.97 -11.29
N LEU A 97 3.98 22.81 -10.97
CA LEU A 97 5.40 22.47 -11.00
C LEU A 97 5.86 22.19 -9.57
N SER A 98 6.62 21.13 -9.41
CA SER A 98 7.25 20.78 -8.15
C SER A 98 8.72 20.45 -8.34
N TYR A 99 9.49 20.48 -7.26
CA TYR A 99 10.91 20.21 -7.27
C TYR A 99 11.23 19.11 -6.26
N TRP A 100 11.64 17.93 -6.74
CA TRP A 100 11.94 16.75 -5.93
C TRP A 100 10.80 16.38 -4.94
N SER A 101 9.55 16.59 -5.32
CA SER A 101 8.45 16.64 -4.36
C SER A 101 7.21 15.84 -4.75
N LEU A 102 7.29 15.03 -5.80
CA LEU A 102 6.14 14.21 -6.17
C LEU A 102 6.03 12.97 -5.28
N PRO A 103 4.82 12.63 -4.81
CA PRO A 103 4.58 11.33 -4.20
C PRO A 103 4.97 10.22 -5.17
N MET A 104 5.40 9.06 -4.67
CA MET A 104 5.73 7.89 -5.51
C MET A 104 6.79 8.15 -6.59
N SER A 105 7.66 9.13 -6.43
CA SER A 105 8.76 9.39 -7.38
C SER A 105 10.10 8.81 -6.94
N GLY A 106 10.21 8.36 -5.69
CA GLY A 106 11.48 7.93 -5.12
C GLY A 106 12.40 9.07 -4.69
N ASN A 107 12.15 10.27 -5.15
CA ASN A 107 12.92 11.48 -4.85
C ASN A 107 12.17 12.32 -3.81
N ASN A 108 12.85 12.65 -2.72
CA ASN A 108 12.28 13.49 -1.67
C ASN A 108 13.38 14.38 -1.10
N SER A 109 13.04 15.63 -0.86
CA SER A 109 13.86 16.52 -0.06
C SER A 109 13.56 16.30 1.42
N TYR A 110 14.58 16.26 2.25
CA TYR A 110 14.45 16.12 3.71
C TYR A 110 15.16 17.27 4.39
N ASN A 111 14.56 17.76 5.46
CA ASN A 111 15.24 18.64 6.39
C ASN A 111 14.65 18.41 7.79
N SER A 112 15.25 19.00 8.80
CA SER A 112 14.73 18.97 10.16
C SER A 112 14.21 20.34 10.55
N LEU A 113 12.93 20.39 10.96
CA LEU A 113 12.37 21.57 11.61
C LEU A 113 12.45 21.37 13.11
N ALA A 114 12.82 22.42 13.84
CA ALA A 114 12.97 22.37 15.29
C ALA A 114 12.20 23.50 15.97
N VAL A 115 11.71 23.19 17.17
CA VAL A 115 11.22 24.20 18.12
C VAL A 115 12.37 24.51 19.07
N GLN A 116 12.75 25.78 19.17
CA GLN A 116 13.82 26.27 20.03
C GLN A 116 15.14 25.49 19.90
N ASP A 117 15.44 24.99 18.69
CA ASP A 117 16.63 24.21 18.35
C ASP A 117 16.85 22.92 19.21
N THR A 118 15.83 22.49 19.94
CA THR A 118 15.92 21.36 20.87
C THR A 118 15.04 20.19 20.46
N ILE A 119 13.80 20.44 20.04
CA ILE A 119 12.85 19.40 19.63
C ILE A 119 12.70 19.46 18.11
N GLY A 120 13.48 18.66 17.41
CA GLY A 120 13.49 18.57 15.95
C GLY A 120 12.62 17.44 15.43
N CYS A 121 11.92 17.69 14.33
CA CYS A 121 11.20 16.72 13.53
C CYS A 121 11.85 16.64 12.15
N ALA A 122 12.24 15.44 11.74
CA ALA A 122 12.72 15.21 10.38
C ALA A 122 11.51 15.21 9.43
N VAL A 123 11.35 16.27 8.67
CA VAL A 123 10.24 16.44 7.74
C VAL A 123 10.69 16.24 6.30
N ARG A 124 9.80 15.65 5.51
CA ARG A 124 9.93 15.66 4.06
C ARG A 124 9.39 16.98 3.54
N ILE A 125 10.14 17.59 2.63
CA ILE A 125 9.77 18.89 2.11
C ILE A 125 9.14 18.75 0.73
N ILE A 126 7.97 19.36 0.57
CA ILE A 126 7.33 19.54 -0.73
C ILE A 126 7.52 20.98 -1.16
N ASN A 127 8.31 21.17 -2.22
CA ASN A 127 8.51 22.45 -2.89
C ASN A 127 7.66 22.46 -4.16
N ALA A 128 6.59 23.24 -4.18
CA ALA A 128 5.65 23.21 -5.30
C ALA A 128 4.94 24.55 -5.50
N THR A 129 4.45 24.76 -6.72
CA THR A 129 3.59 25.91 -7.05
C THR A 129 2.22 25.75 -6.42
N GLY A 130 1.46 26.84 -6.29
CA GLY A 130 0.19 26.88 -5.58
C GLY A 130 -0.92 25.96 -6.12
N GLY A 131 -0.76 25.39 -7.31
CA GLY A 131 -1.68 24.41 -7.88
C GLY A 131 -1.55 22.99 -7.29
N TYR A 132 -0.45 22.68 -6.63
CA TYR A 132 -0.08 21.32 -6.25
C TYR A 132 -1.13 20.58 -5.40
N THR A 133 -1.60 21.20 -4.35
CA THR A 133 -2.61 20.61 -3.45
C THR A 133 -3.94 20.36 -4.15
N ARG A 134 -4.29 21.22 -5.12
CA ARG A 134 -5.50 21.05 -5.96
C ARG A 134 -5.32 19.93 -6.98
N VAL A 135 -4.12 19.78 -7.57
CA VAL A 135 -3.82 18.63 -8.47
C VAL A 135 -4.10 17.33 -7.76
N PHE A 136 -3.65 17.20 -6.53
CA PHE A 136 -3.81 15.98 -5.74
C PHE A 136 -5.07 15.96 -4.86
N ARG A 137 -5.91 16.99 -4.90
CA ARG A 137 -7.11 17.15 -4.05
C ARG A 137 -6.80 16.86 -2.58
N MET A 138 -5.69 17.42 -2.08
CA MET A 138 -5.30 17.30 -0.68
C MET A 138 -6.23 18.13 0.20
N LYS A 139 -6.49 17.64 1.41
CA LYS A 139 -7.28 18.38 2.39
C LYS A 139 -6.44 19.51 2.96
N GLU A 140 -6.91 20.74 2.82
CA GLU A 140 -6.30 21.95 3.36
C GLU A 140 -7.12 22.49 4.55
N ASP A 141 -6.46 23.29 5.39
CA ASP A 141 -7.13 24.03 6.46
C ASP A 141 -8.09 25.06 5.88
N ALA A 142 -9.31 25.09 6.38
CA ALA A 142 -10.34 26.00 5.90
C ALA A 142 -9.92 27.46 6.10
N GLY A 143 -9.87 28.22 5.01
CA GLY A 143 -9.50 29.63 5.01
C GLY A 143 -8.01 29.93 4.84
N ARG A 144 -7.15 28.92 4.76
CA ARG A 144 -5.71 29.06 4.52
C ARG A 144 -5.25 28.14 3.39
N PRO A 145 -5.65 28.36 2.14
CA PRO A 145 -5.27 27.49 1.05
C PRO A 145 -3.76 27.64 0.73
N PHE A 146 -3.14 26.53 0.32
CA PHE A 146 -1.72 26.51 -0.06
C PHE A 146 -1.39 27.52 -1.17
N ALA A 147 -2.31 27.70 -2.11
CA ALA A 147 -2.16 28.68 -3.18
C ALA A 147 -2.03 30.13 -2.69
N ALA A 148 -2.58 30.47 -1.53
CA ALA A 148 -2.50 31.80 -0.93
C ALA A 148 -1.36 31.94 0.10
N MET A 149 -0.60 30.90 0.37
CA MET A 149 0.53 30.91 1.28
C MET A 149 1.59 31.90 0.76
N PRO A 150 2.20 32.74 1.63
CA PRO A 150 3.32 33.59 1.24
C PRO A 150 4.47 32.77 0.67
N VAL A 151 5.23 33.39 -0.23
CA VAL A 151 6.47 32.81 -0.78
C VAL A 151 7.65 33.45 -0.09
N GLY A 152 8.59 32.65 0.39
CA GLY A 152 9.85 33.12 0.92
C GLY A 152 10.78 33.61 -0.22
N ASN A 153 11.62 34.59 0.06
CA ASN A 153 12.53 35.13 -0.94
C ASN A 153 13.74 34.23 -1.26
N ASP A 154 13.89 33.12 -0.51
CA ASP A 154 15.00 32.21 -0.62
C ASP A 154 14.51 30.78 -0.33
N VAL A 155 14.93 29.76 -1.12
CA VAL A 155 14.60 28.35 -0.96
C VAL A 155 15.33 27.73 0.23
N THR A 156 16.54 28.22 0.51
CA THR A 156 17.29 27.69 1.67
C THR A 156 16.77 28.23 3.00
N SER A 157 16.20 29.44 2.98
CA SER A 157 15.63 30.12 4.13
C SER A 157 14.14 30.40 4.02
N GLY A 158 13.41 29.55 3.24
CA GLY A 158 11.96 29.70 3.10
C GLY A 158 11.28 29.80 4.46
N ASN A 159 10.87 31.03 4.81
CA ASN A 159 10.37 31.32 6.15
C ASN A 159 8.91 30.93 6.37
N TYR A 160 8.29 30.32 5.37
CA TYR A 160 6.87 29.94 5.42
C TYR A 160 6.67 28.47 5.08
N VAL A 161 5.95 27.77 5.94
CA VAL A 161 5.60 26.36 5.73
C VAL A 161 4.16 26.09 6.11
N MET A 162 3.56 25.08 5.49
CA MET A 162 2.39 24.40 6.02
C MET A 162 2.81 23.01 6.47
N LEU A 163 2.45 22.62 7.68
CA LEU A 163 2.75 21.30 8.20
C LEU A 163 1.63 20.31 7.83
N SER A 164 1.99 19.05 7.61
CA SER A 164 0.99 17.98 7.63
C SER A 164 0.47 17.77 9.06
N GLU A 165 -0.77 17.26 9.18
CA GLU A 165 -1.33 16.88 10.49
C GLU A 165 -0.36 15.99 11.29
N GLY A 166 0.31 15.01 10.63
CA GLY A 166 1.28 14.14 11.28
C GLY A 166 2.47 14.89 11.87
N ALA A 167 3.02 15.89 11.15
CA ALA A 167 4.09 16.74 11.67
C ALA A 167 3.62 17.62 12.83
N ALA A 168 2.41 18.19 12.71
CA ALA A 168 1.83 18.98 13.78
C ALA A 168 1.57 18.16 15.05
N ASP A 169 1.07 16.94 14.90
CA ASP A 169 0.81 16.04 16.03
C ASP A 169 2.10 15.56 16.69
N TYR A 170 3.18 15.34 15.92
CA TYR A 170 4.51 15.08 16.47
C TYR A 170 4.96 16.17 17.46
N TYR A 171 4.75 17.46 17.11
CA TYR A 171 5.10 18.57 17.99
C TYR A 171 4.13 18.70 19.16
N LYS A 172 2.81 18.55 18.96
CA LYS A 172 1.81 18.63 20.05
C LYS A 172 2.09 17.63 21.16
N GLU A 173 2.57 16.44 20.82
CA GLU A 173 2.93 15.41 21.80
C GLU A 173 4.17 15.75 22.62
N ARG A 174 5.10 16.54 22.07
CA ARG A 174 6.43 16.76 22.64
C ARG A 174 6.67 18.18 23.15
N VAL A 175 5.89 19.14 22.65
CA VAL A 175 5.99 20.57 23.00
C VAL A 175 4.69 21.02 23.66
N PRO A 176 4.69 21.21 24.99
CA PRO A 176 3.50 21.72 25.69
C PRO A 176 3.07 23.08 25.12
N GLY A 177 1.79 23.18 24.73
CA GLY A 177 1.22 24.41 24.17
C GLY A 177 1.61 24.72 22.72
N PHE A 178 2.10 23.73 21.97
CA PHE A 178 2.37 23.87 20.54
C PHE A 178 1.13 24.33 19.78
N SER A 179 1.29 25.39 18.99
CA SER A 179 0.26 25.98 18.15
C SER A 179 0.84 26.42 16.79
N LEU A 180 -0.01 26.87 15.88
CA LEU A 180 0.43 27.41 14.60
C LEU A 180 1.32 28.67 14.75
N ASP A 181 1.22 29.37 15.88
CA ASP A 181 2.04 30.56 16.17
C ASP A 181 3.37 30.21 16.83
N THR A 182 3.62 28.92 17.12
CA THR A 182 4.90 28.50 17.69
C THR A 182 6.00 28.67 16.66
N PRO A 183 7.04 29.47 16.94
CA PRO A 183 8.12 29.68 15.99
C PRO A 183 8.93 28.37 15.80
N LEU A 184 9.18 28.05 14.55
CA LEU A 184 10.05 26.96 14.15
C LEU A 184 11.35 27.53 13.57
N SER A 185 12.37 26.71 13.48
CA SER A 185 13.61 27.00 12.75
C SER A 185 14.06 25.76 11.98
N TRP A 186 14.82 25.95 10.92
CA TRP A 186 15.56 24.82 10.35
C TRP A 186 16.65 24.41 11.33
N TYR A 187 16.80 23.11 11.56
CA TYR A 187 17.80 22.59 12.50
C TYR A 187 19.21 23.06 12.13
N GLY A 188 19.91 23.63 13.11
CA GLY A 188 21.23 24.26 12.91
C GLY A 188 21.19 25.68 12.37
N ASP A 189 20.02 26.28 12.14
CA ASP A 189 19.84 27.64 11.69
C ASP A 189 18.76 28.35 12.53
N SER A 190 19.03 28.49 13.81
CA SER A 190 18.12 29.14 14.75
C SER A 190 17.91 30.65 14.51
N ALA A 191 18.75 31.25 13.68
CA ALA A 191 18.62 32.68 13.32
C ALA A 191 17.44 32.90 12.33
N ASN A 192 17.07 31.89 11.53
CA ASN A 192 16.02 31.99 10.54
C ASN A 192 14.70 31.35 11.07
N VAL A 193 13.79 32.21 11.47
CA VAL A 193 12.46 31.78 11.96
C VAL A 193 11.59 31.32 10.81
N VAL A 194 11.01 30.14 10.96
CA VAL A 194 10.03 29.54 10.04
C VAL A 194 8.64 29.74 10.58
N ILE A 195 7.78 30.37 9.81
CA ILE A 195 6.39 30.70 10.17
C ILE A 195 5.46 29.65 9.60
N GLN A 196 4.62 29.08 10.45
CA GLN A 196 3.55 28.18 10.02
C GLN A 196 2.40 28.99 9.46
N CYS A 197 1.97 28.68 8.24
CA CYS A 197 0.86 29.37 7.58
C CYS A 197 -0.46 28.60 7.61
N GLY A 198 -0.45 27.33 8.01
CA GLY A 198 -1.62 26.47 8.06
C GLY A 198 -1.23 25.00 8.15
N MET A 199 -2.23 24.12 7.98
CA MET A 199 -2.03 22.68 7.98
C MET A 199 -2.61 22.03 6.72
N ILE A 200 -2.00 20.93 6.34
CA ILE A 200 -2.47 20.04 5.29
C ILE A 200 -2.78 18.70 5.95
N GLY A 201 -3.90 18.07 5.57
CA GLY A 201 -4.31 16.78 6.11
C GLY A 201 -3.20 15.72 6.00
N SER A 202 -3.24 14.74 6.87
CA SER A 202 -2.31 13.62 6.83
C SER A 202 -2.35 12.91 5.50
N PHE A 203 -1.18 12.62 4.94
CA PHE A 203 -1.08 11.82 3.74
C PHE A 203 0.14 10.92 3.78
N ARG A 204 0.09 9.85 3.00
CA ARG A 204 1.16 8.87 2.87
C ARG A 204 1.86 9.01 1.53
N SER A 205 3.17 8.78 1.50
CA SER A 205 3.92 8.87 0.24
C SER A 205 3.50 7.84 -0.80
N TYR A 206 3.02 6.66 -0.37
CA TYR A 206 2.50 5.59 -1.22
C TYR A 206 1.67 4.58 -0.40
N ARG A 207 0.97 3.65 -1.06
CA ARG A 207 -0.03 2.77 -0.42
C ARG A 207 0.52 1.88 0.70
N TYR A 208 1.75 1.40 0.59
CA TYR A 208 2.38 0.56 1.62
C TYR A 208 3.25 1.36 2.59
N GLY A 209 3.40 2.68 2.37
CA GLY A 209 4.20 3.54 3.22
C GLY A 209 3.51 3.84 4.55
N ALA A 210 4.34 4.12 5.56
CA ALA A 210 3.85 4.71 6.80
C ALA A 210 3.43 6.17 6.58
N ASP A 211 2.64 6.68 7.51
CA ASP A 211 2.43 8.12 7.63
C ASP A 211 3.80 8.78 7.88
N ALA A 212 4.01 9.91 7.28
CA ALA A 212 5.27 10.64 7.41
C ALA A 212 4.99 12.11 7.68
N GLU A 213 5.94 12.75 8.31
CA GLU A 213 5.90 14.16 8.62
C GLU A 213 6.31 14.95 7.37
N TRP A 214 5.47 15.89 6.96
CA TRP A 214 5.67 16.70 5.78
C TRP A 214 5.59 18.19 6.11
N ALA A 215 6.42 18.96 5.39
CA ALA A 215 6.38 20.40 5.35
C ALA A 215 6.22 20.86 3.89
N PHE A 216 5.21 21.68 3.65
CA PHE A 216 4.93 22.21 2.32
C PHE A 216 5.46 23.63 2.22
N ARG A 217 6.22 23.90 1.17
CA ARG A 217 6.74 25.21 0.81
C ARG A 217 6.20 25.58 -0.55
N ARG A 218 5.59 26.75 -0.62
CA ARG A 218 5.16 27.30 -1.89
C ARG A 218 6.35 27.97 -2.59
N ILE A 219 6.53 27.63 -3.86
CA ILE A 219 7.49 28.29 -4.76
C ILE A 219 6.75 29.10 -5.82
N ASP A 220 7.30 30.23 -6.19
CA ASP A 220 6.81 31.09 -7.29
C ASP A 220 7.80 31.13 -8.45
N GLU A 221 7.49 31.96 -9.46
CA GLU A 221 8.34 32.11 -10.63
C GLU A 221 9.75 32.60 -10.27
N ASN A 222 9.89 33.48 -9.27
CA ASN A 222 11.18 34.02 -8.88
C ASN A 222 12.07 32.95 -8.27
N VAL A 223 11.50 32.16 -7.35
CA VAL A 223 12.18 31.02 -6.73
C VAL A 223 12.55 29.98 -7.77
N ILE A 224 11.63 29.68 -8.71
CA ILE A 224 11.90 28.74 -9.80
C ILE A 224 13.05 29.22 -10.67
N ARG A 225 13.10 30.50 -11.02
CA ARG A 225 14.19 31.10 -11.86
C ARG A 225 15.54 31.06 -11.17
N THR A 226 15.59 31.23 -9.85
CA THR A 226 16.84 31.29 -9.09
C THR A 226 17.40 29.94 -8.72
N GLU A 227 16.53 28.94 -8.54
CA GLU A 227 16.90 27.70 -7.85
C GLU A 227 16.57 26.41 -8.57
N LEU A 228 15.72 26.48 -9.61
CA LEU A 228 15.35 25.27 -10.34
C LEU A 228 16.58 24.67 -11.02
N ARG A 229 16.86 23.40 -10.71
CA ARG A 229 17.79 22.56 -11.46
C ARG A 229 17.00 21.60 -12.33
N ASP A 230 17.50 21.33 -13.52
CA ASP A 230 16.82 20.52 -14.52
C ASP A 230 16.47 19.11 -14.03
N ASP A 231 17.32 18.56 -13.18
CA ASP A 231 17.20 17.18 -12.68
C ASP A 231 16.09 16.96 -11.66
N GLY A 232 15.53 18.04 -11.09
CA GLY A 232 14.52 17.95 -10.04
C GLY A 232 13.15 18.50 -10.42
N ALA A 233 13.03 19.14 -11.57
CA ALA A 233 11.78 19.76 -12.00
C ALA A 233 10.75 18.74 -12.49
N GLN A 234 9.54 18.81 -11.98
CA GLN A 234 8.46 17.87 -12.27
C GLN A 234 7.18 18.66 -12.50
N ILE A 235 6.49 18.41 -13.61
CA ILE A 235 5.19 19.01 -13.91
C ILE A 235 4.13 17.93 -13.82
N VAL A 236 3.10 18.21 -13.03
CA VAL A 236 1.91 17.37 -12.89
C VAL A 236 0.67 18.20 -13.13
N PHE A 237 -0.37 17.57 -13.65
CA PHE A 237 -1.64 18.25 -13.91
C PHE A 237 -2.80 17.29 -13.73
N ARG A 238 -3.96 17.87 -13.45
CA ARG A 238 -5.23 17.16 -13.37
C ARG A 238 -6.06 17.48 -14.60
N VAL A 239 -6.60 16.45 -15.19
CA VAL A 239 -7.56 16.55 -16.31
C VAL A 239 -8.97 16.63 -15.76
N LYS A 240 -9.85 17.40 -16.41
CA LYS A 240 -11.28 17.42 -16.10
C LYS A 240 -11.87 16.05 -16.34
N GLU A 241 -12.66 15.55 -15.39
CA GLU A 241 -13.21 14.20 -15.42
C GLU A 241 -13.97 13.88 -16.71
N ASN A 242 -14.74 14.85 -17.22
CA ASN A 242 -15.49 14.71 -18.49
C ASN A 242 -14.61 14.71 -19.75
N MET A 243 -13.33 15.07 -19.66
CA MET A 243 -12.37 15.12 -20.77
C MET A 243 -11.36 13.98 -20.69
N ASP A 244 -11.28 13.28 -19.55
CA ASP A 244 -10.37 12.15 -19.37
C ASP A 244 -10.97 10.88 -19.97
N SER A 245 -10.36 10.39 -21.03
CA SER A 245 -10.77 9.20 -21.77
C SER A 245 -9.62 8.19 -21.81
N PRO A 246 -9.88 6.89 -22.03
CA PRO A 246 -8.82 5.89 -22.19
C PRO A 246 -7.77 6.25 -23.25
N ASP A 247 -8.16 7.04 -24.24
CA ASP A 247 -7.29 7.50 -25.33
C ASP A 247 -6.62 8.86 -25.04
N TYR A 248 -6.84 9.44 -23.85
CA TYR A 248 -6.36 10.79 -23.53
C TYR A 248 -4.84 10.93 -23.75
N ARG A 249 -4.04 9.96 -23.29
CA ARG A 249 -2.59 9.95 -23.50
C ARG A 249 -2.21 10.08 -24.98
N SER A 250 -2.86 9.29 -25.83
CA SER A 250 -2.58 9.29 -27.27
C SER A 250 -3.00 10.59 -27.94
N LYS A 251 -4.14 11.16 -27.56
CA LYS A 251 -4.62 12.46 -28.04
C LYS A 251 -3.71 13.58 -27.57
N PHE A 252 -3.35 13.58 -26.29
CA PHE A 252 -2.45 14.57 -25.71
C PHE A 252 -1.13 14.62 -26.48
N LEU A 253 -0.50 13.48 -26.71
CA LEU A 253 0.79 13.41 -27.39
C LEU A 253 0.72 13.87 -28.87
N LYS A 254 -0.41 13.65 -29.54
CA LYS A 254 -0.58 14.06 -30.94
C LYS A 254 -0.97 15.53 -31.10
N GLU A 255 -1.88 16.00 -30.26
CA GLU A 255 -2.57 17.27 -30.44
C GLU A 255 -2.07 18.38 -29.55
N ILE A 256 -1.71 18.05 -28.29
CA ILE A 256 -1.37 19.05 -27.27
C ILE A 256 0.15 19.16 -27.09
N ALA A 257 0.86 18.05 -26.97
CA ALA A 257 2.29 18.04 -26.67
C ALA A 257 3.14 18.89 -27.61
N PRO A 258 2.93 18.90 -28.97
CA PRO A 258 3.72 19.75 -29.86
C PRO A 258 3.55 21.25 -29.62
N HIS A 259 2.39 21.66 -29.05
CA HIS A 259 2.14 23.06 -28.70
C HIS A 259 2.78 23.48 -27.37
N LEU A 260 3.05 22.50 -26.50
CA LEU A 260 3.72 22.71 -25.22
C LEU A 260 5.24 22.84 -25.37
N ASP A 261 5.81 22.23 -26.40
CA ASP A 261 7.25 22.28 -26.66
C ASP A 261 7.80 23.71 -26.56
N THR A 262 8.93 23.86 -25.91
CA THR A 262 9.50 25.16 -25.64
C THR A 262 11.00 25.10 -25.85
N ASP A 263 11.51 25.80 -26.85
CA ASP A 263 12.90 25.85 -27.31
C ASP A 263 13.45 24.44 -27.62
N ASN A 264 14.36 23.91 -26.80
CA ASN A 264 14.91 22.57 -26.94
C ASN A 264 14.34 21.58 -25.90
N MET A 265 13.24 21.93 -25.24
CA MET A 265 12.55 21.06 -24.30
C MET A 265 11.26 20.51 -24.94
N PHE A 266 11.17 19.19 -25.02
CA PHE A 266 10.09 18.47 -25.71
C PHE A 266 9.36 17.57 -24.73
N ILE A 267 8.05 17.43 -24.96
CA ILE A 267 7.24 16.48 -24.22
C ILE A 267 7.46 15.08 -24.82
N ALA A 268 8.14 14.21 -24.08
CA ALA A 268 8.40 12.84 -24.51
C ALA A 268 7.20 11.93 -24.26
N ASP A 269 6.52 12.14 -23.13
CA ASP A 269 5.39 11.32 -22.74
C ASP A 269 4.51 12.05 -21.71
N VAL A 270 3.30 11.53 -21.55
CA VAL A 270 2.37 11.91 -20.49
C VAL A 270 1.90 10.63 -19.78
N VAL A 271 2.35 10.46 -18.54
CA VAL A 271 2.16 9.22 -17.80
C VAL A 271 1.01 9.38 -16.80
N PRO A 272 -0.04 8.53 -16.86
CA PRO A 272 -1.07 8.52 -15.83
C PRO A 272 -0.44 8.24 -14.46
N TYR A 273 -0.85 8.97 -13.45
CA TYR A 273 -0.24 8.84 -12.11
C TYR A 273 -0.52 7.48 -11.46
N THR A 274 -1.59 6.80 -11.88
CA THR A 274 -1.89 5.41 -11.50
C THR A 274 -0.84 4.43 -12.04
N GLU A 275 -0.31 4.66 -13.24
CA GLU A 275 0.79 3.87 -13.80
C GLU A 275 2.09 4.14 -13.04
N GLN A 276 2.38 5.40 -12.74
CA GLN A 276 3.53 5.81 -11.93
C GLN A 276 3.48 5.15 -10.54
N GLN A 277 2.31 5.10 -9.92
CA GLN A 277 2.10 4.41 -8.65
C GLN A 277 2.46 2.92 -8.75
N TYR A 278 1.93 2.23 -9.75
CA TYR A 278 2.22 0.80 -9.95
C TYR A 278 3.71 0.54 -10.15
N GLN A 279 4.36 1.34 -11.01
CA GLN A 279 5.80 1.23 -11.27
C GLN A 279 6.62 1.45 -9.99
N PHE A 280 6.22 2.42 -9.17
CA PHE A 280 6.87 2.68 -7.89
C PHE A 280 6.71 1.52 -6.90
N GLU A 281 5.51 0.94 -6.80
CA GLU A 281 5.22 -0.21 -5.93
C GLU A 281 6.01 -1.46 -6.38
N VAL A 282 6.16 -1.67 -7.70
CA VAL A 282 7.02 -2.73 -8.25
C VAL A 282 8.49 -2.46 -7.92
N MET A 283 8.97 -1.24 -8.13
CA MET A 283 10.35 -0.86 -7.82
C MET A 283 10.69 -1.03 -6.33
N LYS A 284 9.74 -0.77 -5.44
CA LYS A 284 9.89 -1.00 -3.99
C LYS A 284 9.82 -2.48 -3.59
N GLY A 285 9.41 -3.36 -4.51
CA GLY A 285 9.24 -4.78 -4.26
C GLY A 285 7.99 -5.14 -3.46
N ASP A 286 7.09 -4.19 -3.22
CA ASP A 286 5.87 -4.43 -2.44
C ASP A 286 4.91 -5.37 -3.20
N VAL A 287 4.80 -5.22 -4.52
CA VAL A 287 4.00 -6.10 -5.38
C VAL A 287 4.52 -7.53 -5.33
N ASP A 288 5.83 -7.72 -5.46
CA ASP A 288 6.47 -9.04 -5.41
C ASP A 288 6.32 -9.68 -4.03
N LYS A 289 6.45 -8.88 -2.97
CA LYS A 289 6.24 -9.33 -1.59
C LYS A 289 4.83 -9.85 -1.37
N VAL A 290 3.80 -9.10 -1.80
CA VAL A 290 2.40 -9.52 -1.67
C VAL A 290 2.13 -10.78 -2.50
N ASN A 291 2.60 -10.83 -3.73
CA ASN A 291 2.42 -11.98 -4.62
C ASN A 291 3.09 -13.23 -4.04
N THR A 292 4.35 -13.12 -3.63
CA THR A 292 5.11 -14.23 -3.05
C THR A 292 4.44 -14.75 -1.79
N GLN A 293 4.06 -13.87 -0.86
CA GLN A 293 3.36 -14.29 0.36
C GLN A 293 2.02 -14.94 0.06
N THR A 294 1.27 -14.43 -0.91
CA THR A 294 -0.02 -15.02 -1.31
C THR A 294 0.17 -16.43 -1.87
N VAL A 295 1.15 -16.64 -2.76
CA VAL A 295 1.46 -17.96 -3.33
C VAL A 295 1.86 -18.94 -2.23
N VAL A 296 2.72 -18.54 -1.30
CA VAL A 296 3.13 -19.40 -0.19
C VAL A 296 1.97 -19.76 0.72
N VAL A 297 1.09 -18.81 1.06
CA VAL A 297 -0.11 -19.07 1.87
C VAL A 297 -1.03 -20.07 1.17
N VAL A 298 -1.30 -19.88 -0.12
CA VAL A 298 -2.14 -20.80 -0.89
C VAL A 298 -1.52 -22.20 -0.95
N PHE A 299 -0.21 -22.28 -1.21
CA PHE A 299 0.52 -23.54 -1.24
C PHE A 299 0.43 -24.27 0.10
N LEU A 300 0.64 -23.59 1.22
CA LEU A 300 0.53 -24.20 2.55
C LEU A 300 -0.89 -24.64 2.86
N LEU A 301 -1.91 -23.86 2.49
CA LEU A 301 -3.31 -24.25 2.65
C LEU A 301 -3.63 -25.55 1.90
N VAL A 302 -3.19 -25.66 0.64
CA VAL A 302 -3.37 -26.88 -0.17
C VAL A 302 -2.67 -28.06 0.49
N ASN A 303 -1.45 -27.91 0.97
CA ASN A 303 -0.71 -28.97 1.66
C ASN A 303 -1.42 -29.42 2.95
N VAL A 304 -1.89 -28.49 3.78
CA VAL A 304 -2.67 -28.83 4.99
C VAL A 304 -3.93 -29.59 4.62
N PHE A 305 -4.65 -29.13 3.60
CA PHE A 305 -5.88 -29.78 3.14
C PHE A 305 -5.62 -31.22 2.65
N LEU A 306 -4.58 -31.42 1.83
CA LEU A 306 -4.17 -32.75 1.37
C LEU A 306 -3.73 -33.65 2.53
N GLY A 307 -2.99 -33.13 3.50
CA GLY A 307 -2.59 -33.83 4.72
C GLY A 307 -3.80 -34.28 5.55
N LEU A 308 -4.80 -33.41 5.70
CA LEU A 308 -6.05 -33.74 6.38
C LEU A 308 -6.83 -34.86 5.65
N ILE A 309 -6.99 -34.70 4.33
CA ILE A 309 -7.66 -35.76 3.52
C ILE A 309 -6.92 -37.09 3.67
N GLY A 310 -5.58 -37.08 3.55
CA GLY A 310 -4.77 -38.30 3.72
C GLY A 310 -4.97 -38.94 5.07
N THR A 311 -4.95 -38.17 6.16
CA THR A 311 -5.16 -38.68 7.52
C THR A 311 -6.58 -39.25 7.71
N PHE A 312 -7.61 -38.59 7.18
CA PHE A 312 -8.98 -39.09 7.21
C PHE A 312 -9.13 -40.39 6.39
N TRP A 313 -8.54 -40.43 5.19
CA TRP A 313 -8.57 -41.62 4.34
C TRP A 313 -7.94 -42.83 5.04
N PHE A 314 -6.74 -42.69 5.61
CA PHE A 314 -6.07 -43.77 6.34
C PHE A 314 -6.86 -44.22 7.55
N ARG A 315 -7.45 -43.30 8.33
CA ARG A 315 -8.28 -43.65 9.50
C ARG A 315 -9.54 -44.37 9.08
N THR A 316 -10.22 -43.96 8.04
CA THR A 316 -11.44 -44.59 7.53
C THR A 316 -11.16 -46.01 7.02
N ARG A 317 -10.07 -46.17 6.25
CA ARG A 317 -9.66 -47.46 5.73
C ARG A 317 -9.29 -48.45 6.87
N ARG A 318 -8.58 -47.97 7.88
CA ARG A 318 -8.24 -48.80 9.05
C ARG A 318 -9.46 -49.18 9.85
N ARG A 319 -10.42 -48.31 10.05
CA ARG A 319 -11.69 -48.63 10.70
C ARG A 319 -12.54 -49.66 9.90
N ARG A 320 -12.59 -49.53 8.58
CA ARG A 320 -13.26 -50.53 7.71
C ARG A 320 -12.63 -51.89 7.87
N ASN A 321 -11.33 -52.03 7.92
CA ASN A 321 -10.63 -53.29 8.13
C ASN A 321 -10.91 -53.87 9.55
N GLU A 322 -10.93 -53.04 10.59
CA GLU A 322 -11.29 -53.47 11.95
C GLU A 322 -12.76 -53.96 12.04
N ILE A 323 -13.68 -53.26 11.38
CA ILE A 323 -15.09 -53.63 11.32
C ILE A 323 -15.26 -54.95 10.52
N ALA A 324 -14.58 -55.08 9.37
CA ALA A 324 -14.62 -56.29 8.57
C ALA A 324 -14.07 -57.49 9.35
N LEU A 325 -12.98 -57.33 10.09
CA LEU A 325 -12.40 -58.39 10.93
C LEU A 325 -13.35 -58.80 12.07
N ARG A 326 -13.99 -57.82 12.72
CA ARG A 326 -14.96 -58.10 13.79
C ARG A 326 -16.22 -58.83 13.26
N LEU A 327 -16.69 -58.44 12.07
CA LEU A 327 -17.80 -59.12 11.40
C LEU A 327 -17.45 -60.56 11.03
N ALA A 328 -16.22 -60.81 10.53
CA ALA A 328 -15.74 -62.13 10.20
C ALA A 328 -15.63 -63.02 11.46
N MET A 329 -15.13 -62.50 12.57
CA MET A 329 -15.01 -63.22 13.84
C MET A 329 -16.37 -63.48 14.51
N GLN A 330 -17.37 -62.59 14.34
CA GLN A 330 -18.73 -62.81 14.80
C GLN A 330 -19.44 -63.92 14.01
N HIS A 331 -19.16 -64.13 12.74
CA HIS A 331 -19.65 -65.21 11.95
C HIS A 331 -19.04 -66.55 12.37
N GLU A 332 -17.77 -66.60 12.77
CA GLU A 332 -17.11 -67.80 13.25
C GLU A 332 -17.70 -68.29 14.62
N GLU A 333 -18.06 -67.35 15.53
CA GLU A 333 -18.72 -67.65 16.79
C GLU A 333 -20.16 -68.13 16.60
N ALA A 334 -20.88 -67.73 15.55
CA ALA A 334 -22.21 -68.14 15.23
C ALA A 334 -22.23 -69.56 14.64
N ASP A 335 -21.17 -70.02 13.96
CA ASP A 335 -21.04 -71.39 13.40
C ASP A 335 -20.57 -72.44 14.40
N ILE A 336 -20.16 -72.06 15.64
CA ILE A 336 -19.68 -72.96 16.70
C ILE A 336 -20.79 -73.32 17.70
N LEU A 337 -22.00 -72.78 17.55
CA LEU A 337 -23.13 -73.21 18.38
C LEU A 337 -23.66 -74.54 17.84
N PRO A 338 -23.60 -75.66 18.64
CA PRO A 338 -24.06 -76.97 18.20
C PRO A 338 -25.56 -76.98 17.96
N ALA A 339 -25.94 -77.58 16.86
CA ALA A 339 -27.30 -77.83 16.50
C ALA A 339 -27.98 -78.72 17.55
N HIS A 340 -28.64 -78.11 18.54
CA HIS A 340 -29.62 -78.77 19.36
C HIS A 340 -30.82 -77.83 19.60
N GLY A 341 -31.88 -78.16 18.86
CA GLY A 341 -33.28 -78.03 19.27
C GLY A 341 -33.91 -76.65 19.17
N GLY A 342 -34.81 -76.51 18.24
CA GLY A 342 -35.99 -75.66 18.39
C GLY A 342 -36.03 -74.40 17.55
N GLY A 343 -36.75 -74.51 16.52
CA GLY A 343 -37.22 -73.67 15.49
C GLY A 343 -37.58 -72.21 15.75
N ILE A 344 -37.57 -71.58 14.66
CA ILE A 344 -38.39 -70.41 14.27
C ILE A 344 -37.93 -69.05 14.71
N ALA A 345 -37.70 -68.18 13.67
CA ALA A 345 -37.75 -66.71 13.64
C ALA A 345 -36.49 -65.95 14.02
N VAL A 346 -35.53 -65.94 13.14
CA VAL A 346 -34.69 -64.71 12.93
C VAL A 346 -34.19 -64.70 11.48
N ALA A 347 -35.05 -64.50 10.51
CA ALA A 347 -34.65 -64.34 9.11
C ALA A 347 -34.93 -62.93 8.50
N ASP A 348 -35.58 -62.04 9.26
CA ASP A 348 -36.02 -60.76 8.69
C ASP A 348 -35.24 -59.50 9.15
N SER A 349 -34.22 -59.66 10.01
CA SER A 349 -33.46 -58.46 10.50
C SER A 349 -32.15 -58.19 9.75
N CYS A 350 -31.68 -59.06 8.87
CA CYS A 350 -30.45 -58.90 8.13
C CYS A 350 -30.58 -58.21 6.75
N TYR A 351 -31.81 -58.05 6.26
CA TYR A 351 -32.02 -57.39 4.95
C TYR A 351 -32.17 -55.85 5.01
N ALA A 352 -32.53 -55.32 6.17
CA ALA A 352 -32.68 -53.84 6.35
C ALA A 352 -31.36 -53.07 6.50
N ALA A 353 -30.27 -53.74 6.89
CA ALA A 353 -28.97 -53.07 7.08
C ALA A 353 -28.10 -52.96 5.81
N ARG A 354 -28.57 -53.44 4.67
CA ARG A 354 -27.81 -53.46 3.41
C ARG A 354 -28.04 -52.25 2.50
N HIS A 355 -29.04 -51.42 2.81
CA HIS A 355 -29.39 -50.27 1.96
C HIS A 355 -28.91 -48.92 2.44
N ASP A 356 -28.44 -48.75 3.70
CA ASP A 356 -28.01 -47.47 4.24
C ASP A 356 -26.49 -47.23 4.25
N CYS A 357 -25.70 -48.07 3.60
CA CYS A 357 -24.24 -47.91 3.49
C CYS A 357 -23.73 -47.57 2.08
N LEU A 358 -24.61 -47.10 1.17
CA LEU A 358 -24.25 -46.67 -0.19
C LEU A 358 -24.80 -45.26 -0.51
N LEU A 359 -24.59 -44.28 0.36
CA LEU A 359 -24.62 -42.85 0.04
C LEU A 359 -23.48 -42.14 0.75
#